data_2e7f69f133d6e1134ef2b72fcb00dc5e
#
_entry.id   2e7f69f133d6e1134ef2b72fcb00dc5e
#
_cell.length_a   1.000
_cell.length_b   1.000
_cell.length_c   1.000
_cell.angle_alpha   90.00
_cell.angle_beta   90.00
_cell.angle_gamma   90.00
#
_symmetry.space_group_name_H-M   'P 1'
#
loop_
_entity.id
_entity.type
_entity.pdbx_description
1 polymer ?
#
loop_
_entity_poly.entity_id
_entity_poly.type
_entity_poly.pdbx_seq_one_letter_code
_entity_poly.pdbx_strand_id
1 'polypeptide(L)'
;YYPSINKATVQPLSMLGCAAANAWHVLAQRPEVNAGRIGIVGHSYGGKWAMFASCLFDQFAAAAWSDPGIMFDTRPSVNYWEPWYLGYHPKPWRKRGVPSPDNPARGLYPKLLAAKHDLHELHALMAPRPFLVSGGSEDGPHRWEALNHTIAVNNLLEVKNRVAMTNRPDHSPNEKSNRVICNFFENFLK
;
A
#
# COMPACT_ATOMS: atom_id res chain seq x y z
N TYR A 1 -7.46 16.38 -6.83
CA TYR A 1 -8.25 16.94 -7.93
C TYR A 1 -9.51 16.13 -8.18
N TYR A 2 -10.58 16.51 -7.49
CA TYR A 2 -11.90 15.97 -7.77
C TYR A 2 -12.75 17.08 -8.38
N PRO A 3 -13.29 16.91 -9.58
CA PRO A 3 -14.24 17.86 -10.15
C PRO A 3 -15.49 18.00 -9.25
N SER A 4 -15.87 16.91 -8.62
CA SER A 4 -16.84 16.88 -7.51
C SER A 4 -16.77 15.51 -6.83
N ILE A 5 -17.32 15.39 -5.64
CA ILE A 5 -17.40 14.11 -4.90
C ILE A 5 -18.16 13.03 -5.69
N ASN A 6 -19.12 13.44 -6.52
CA ASN A 6 -19.91 12.52 -7.35
C ASN A 6 -19.21 12.14 -8.67
N LYS A 7 -18.11 12.83 -9.00
CA LYS A 7 -17.31 12.63 -10.20
C LYS A 7 -15.84 12.40 -9.86
N ALA A 8 -15.55 11.66 -8.77
CA ALA A 8 -14.20 11.26 -8.42
C ALA A 8 -13.67 10.30 -9.48
N THR A 9 -12.76 10.77 -10.33
CA THR A 9 -12.16 10.00 -11.43
C THR A 9 -10.73 9.57 -11.13
N VAL A 10 -10.12 10.16 -10.11
CA VAL A 10 -8.73 9.89 -9.69
C VAL A 10 -8.71 9.75 -8.17
N GLN A 11 -8.05 8.73 -7.68
CA GLN A 11 -7.85 8.57 -6.24
C GLN A 11 -6.51 9.20 -5.80
N PRO A 12 -6.44 9.79 -4.58
CA PRO A 12 -5.26 10.55 -4.15
C PRO A 12 -3.96 9.77 -4.13
N LEU A 13 -4.00 8.49 -3.79
CA LEU A 13 -2.79 7.66 -3.67
C LEU A 13 -2.13 7.37 -5.02
N SER A 14 -2.88 7.32 -6.12
CA SER A 14 -2.28 7.22 -7.46
C SER A 14 -1.55 8.50 -7.86
N MET A 15 -2.03 9.67 -7.44
CA MET A 15 -1.32 10.94 -7.64
C MET A 15 0.00 10.97 -6.86
N LEU A 16 -0.02 10.46 -5.62
CA LEU A 16 1.21 10.30 -4.82
C LEU A 16 2.16 9.28 -5.45
N GLY A 17 1.62 8.25 -6.10
CA GLY A 17 2.39 7.31 -6.92
C GLY A 17 3.15 8.00 -8.05
N CYS A 18 2.50 8.92 -8.78
CA CYS A 18 3.15 9.75 -9.81
C CYS A 18 4.28 10.62 -9.21
N ALA A 19 4.08 11.19 -8.03
CA ALA A 19 5.12 11.97 -7.36
C ALA A 19 6.35 11.11 -7.01
N ALA A 20 6.13 9.89 -6.54
CA ALA A 20 7.21 8.94 -6.26
C ALA A 20 7.93 8.48 -7.54
N ALA A 21 7.21 8.28 -8.65
CA ALA A 21 7.80 7.97 -9.95
C ALA A 21 8.71 9.12 -10.43
N ASN A 22 8.30 10.38 -10.28
CA ASN A 22 9.13 11.52 -10.60
C ASN A 22 10.41 11.55 -9.74
N ALA A 23 10.32 11.24 -8.45
CA ALA A 23 11.49 11.12 -7.59
C ALA A 23 12.44 9.99 -8.05
N TRP A 24 11.88 8.85 -8.48
CA TRP A 24 12.67 7.77 -9.07
C TRP A 24 13.43 8.25 -10.32
N HIS A 25 12.77 8.96 -11.25
CA HIS A 25 13.42 9.48 -12.45
C HIS A 25 14.57 10.46 -12.13
N VAL A 26 14.41 11.31 -11.12
CA VAL A 26 15.48 12.20 -10.66
C VAL A 26 16.67 11.41 -10.11
N LEU A 27 16.40 10.39 -9.28
CA LEU A 27 17.46 9.53 -8.72
C LEU A 27 18.16 8.72 -9.81
N ALA A 28 17.41 8.15 -10.75
CA ALA A 28 17.95 7.33 -11.84
C ALA A 28 18.90 8.09 -12.79
N GLN A 29 18.84 9.43 -12.80
CA GLN A 29 19.77 10.28 -13.59
C GLN A 29 21.07 10.58 -12.85
N ARG A 30 21.20 10.20 -11.59
CA ARG A 30 22.39 10.46 -10.80
C ARG A 30 23.48 9.42 -11.13
N PRO A 31 24.71 9.83 -11.46
CA PRO A 31 25.77 8.90 -11.84
C PRO A 31 26.18 7.93 -10.72
N GLU A 32 25.96 8.32 -9.47
CA GLU A 32 26.22 7.52 -8.28
C GLU A 32 25.11 6.50 -7.94
N VAL A 33 23.97 6.54 -8.66
CA VAL A 33 22.79 5.69 -8.39
C VAL A 33 22.65 4.62 -9.45
N ASN A 34 22.52 3.37 -9.02
CA ASN A 34 22.10 2.30 -9.91
C ASN A 34 20.56 2.29 -10.02
N ALA A 35 20.04 2.73 -11.16
CA ALA A 35 18.61 2.82 -11.42
C ALA A 35 17.86 1.48 -11.22
N GLY A 36 18.50 0.35 -11.54
CA GLY A 36 17.93 -0.99 -11.33
C GLY A 36 17.88 -1.44 -9.87
N ARG A 37 18.36 -0.62 -8.93
CA ARG A 37 18.44 -0.94 -7.49
C ARG A 37 17.78 0.12 -6.61
N ILE A 38 16.85 0.88 -7.13
CA ILE A 38 16.08 1.86 -6.35
C ILE A 38 14.90 1.15 -5.71
N GLY A 39 14.88 1.13 -4.38
CA GLY A 39 13.75 0.63 -3.59
C GLY A 39 12.90 1.78 -3.04
N ILE A 40 11.73 1.43 -2.48
CA ILE A 40 10.84 2.39 -1.82
C ILE A 40 10.40 1.85 -0.46
N VAL A 41 10.39 2.72 0.54
CA VAL A 41 9.90 2.41 1.89
C VAL A 41 9.01 3.53 2.41
N GLY A 42 8.00 3.18 3.18
CA GLY A 42 7.16 4.13 3.87
C GLY A 42 6.49 3.53 5.10
N HIS A 43 6.12 4.39 6.04
CA HIS A 43 5.42 4.01 7.26
C HIS A 43 4.05 4.67 7.33
N SER A 44 3.02 3.95 7.83
CA SER A 44 1.67 4.47 8.03
C SER A 44 1.08 5.03 6.72
N TYR A 45 0.73 6.31 6.65
CA TYR A 45 0.32 6.96 5.39
C TYR A 45 1.44 6.96 4.35
N GLY A 46 2.69 7.11 4.76
CA GLY A 46 3.84 6.91 3.88
C GLY A 46 3.95 5.47 3.38
N GLY A 47 3.53 4.49 4.19
CA GLY A 47 3.40 3.09 3.80
C GLY A 47 2.31 2.86 2.75
N LYS A 48 1.14 3.52 2.89
CA LYS A 48 0.10 3.54 1.85
C LYS A 48 0.63 4.11 0.54
N TRP A 49 1.34 5.23 0.63
CA TRP A 49 1.98 5.86 -0.52
C TRP A 49 3.01 4.93 -1.17
N ALA A 50 3.93 4.36 -0.40
CA ALA A 50 4.94 3.43 -0.91
C ALA A 50 4.31 2.20 -1.58
N MET A 51 3.23 1.65 -1.00
CA MET A 51 2.47 0.54 -1.57
C MET A 51 1.88 0.91 -2.94
N PHE A 52 1.13 2.00 -3.03
CA PHE A 52 0.55 2.43 -4.30
C PHE A 52 1.62 2.79 -5.34
N ALA A 53 2.67 3.51 -4.93
CA ALA A 53 3.76 3.87 -5.83
C ALA A 53 4.46 2.65 -6.41
N SER A 54 4.83 1.69 -5.57
CA SER A 54 5.53 0.48 -6.03
C SER A 54 4.65 -0.45 -6.86
N CYS A 55 3.36 -0.53 -6.56
CA CYS A 55 2.44 -1.34 -7.34
C CYS A 55 2.12 -0.74 -8.71
N LEU A 56 1.97 0.59 -8.81
CA LEU A 56 1.56 1.29 -10.03
C LEU A 56 2.72 1.74 -10.91
N PHE A 57 3.95 1.76 -10.38
CA PHE A 57 5.16 2.12 -11.12
C PHE A 57 6.21 1.02 -10.94
N ASP A 58 6.46 0.28 -12.00
CA ASP A 58 7.21 -0.97 -12.03
C ASP A 58 8.75 -0.83 -11.93
N GLN A 59 9.25 0.40 -11.91
CA GLN A 59 10.70 0.65 -11.85
C GLN A 59 11.30 0.57 -10.44
N PHE A 60 10.48 0.59 -9.38
CA PHE A 60 11.00 0.31 -8.03
C PHE A 60 11.36 -1.18 -7.94
N ALA A 61 12.65 -1.47 -7.72
CA ALA A 61 13.17 -2.83 -7.71
C ALA A 61 12.70 -3.66 -6.50
N ALA A 62 12.42 -3.01 -5.38
CA ALA A 62 11.89 -3.62 -4.15
C ALA A 62 11.07 -2.60 -3.35
N ALA A 63 10.16 -3.07 -2.49
CA ALA A 63 9.35 -2.23 -1.64
C ALA A 63 9.25 -2.74 -0.21
N ALA A 64 9.19 -1.83 0.77
CA ALA A 64 8.83 -2.16 2.15
C ALA A 64 7.70 -1.26 2.63
N TRP A 65 6.60 -1.88 3.07
CA TRP A 65 5.40 -1.18 3.53
C TRP A 65 5.25 -1.39 5.03
N SER A 66 5.54 -0.34 5.80
CA SER A 66 5.48 -0.41 7.25
C SER A 66 4.11 0.03 7.76
N ASP A 67 3.32 -0.95 8.16
CA ASP A 67 2.00 -0.82 8.80
C ASP A 67 1.02 0.13 8.07
N PRO A 68 0.86 -0.02 6.74
CA PRO A 68 -0.01 0.85 5.95
C PRO A 68 -1.51 0.52 6.09
N GLY A 69 -1.87 -0.66 6.55
CA GLY A 69 -3.16 -1.27 6.35
C GLY A 69 -3.25 -1.89 4.95
N ILE A 70 -2.83 -3.14 4.80
CA ILE A 70 -2.79 -3.85 3.50
C ILE A 70 -4.13 -4.44 3.04
N MET A 71 -5.17 -4.26 3.83
CA MET A 71 -6.55 -4.62 3.51
C MET A 71 -7.48 -3.46 3.88
N PHE A 72 -8.63 -3.39 3.24
CA PHE A 72 -9.67 -2.48 3.71
C PHE A 72 -10.10 -2.82 5.13
N ASP A 73 -10.37 -1.77 5.89
CA ASP A 73 -10.70 -1.94 7.29
C ASP A 73 -12.14 -2.44 7.47
N THR A 74 -12.30 -3.52 8.23
CA THR A 74 -13.60 -4.07 8.58
C THR A 74 -14.05 -3.73 10.01
N ARG A 75 -13.21 -3.02 10.77
CA ARG A 75 -13.51 -2.62 12.15
C ARG A 75 -14.60 -1.56 12.18
N PRO A 76 -15.67 -1.72 12.99
CA PRO A 76 -16.83 -0.82 12.95
C PRO A 76 -16.53 0.65 13.26
N SER A 77 -15.48 0.93 14.03
CA SER A 77 -15.12 2.28 14.48
C SER A 77 -13.95 2.92 13.72
N VAL A 78 -13.36 2.19 12.78
CA VAL A 78 -12.15 2.61 12.10
C VAL A 78 -12.35 2.52 10.59
N ASN A 79 -11.95 3.55 9.89
CA ASN A 79 -11.86 3.54 8.44
C ASN A 79 -10.83 4.58 8.01
N TYR A 80 -9.59 4.13 7.80
CA TYR A 80 -8.52 5.00 7.33
C TYR A 80 -8.42 5.08 5.80
N TRP A 81 -9.15 4.20 5.09
CA TRP A 81 -9.04 4.11 3.64
C TRP A 81 -9.96 5.07 2.89
N GLU A 82 -11.13 5.35 3.43
CA GLU A 82 -12.13 6.15 2.75
C GLU A 82 -11.61 7.53 2.29
N PRO A 83 -11.00 8.37 3.14
CA PRO A 83 -10.54 9.69 2.72
C PRO A 83 -9.33 9.64 1.79
N TRP A 84 -8.48 8.61 1.92
CA TRP A 84 -7.23 8.50 1.16
C TRP A 84 -7.37 7.74 -0.14
N TYR A 85 -8.34 6.85 -0.17
CA TYR A 85 -8.50 5.98 -1.32
C TYR A 85 -9.47 6.55 -2.34
N LEU A 86 -10.62 7.03 -1.94
CA LEU A 86 -11.72 7.20 -2.88
C LEU A 86 -12.73 8.25 -2.52
N GLY A 87 -12.59 8.93 -1.43
CA GLY A 87 -13.63 9.81 -0.99
C GLY A 87 -13.09 11.12 -0.45
N TYR A 88 -13.63 12.19 -0.95
CA TYR A 88 -13.66 13.47 -0.27
C TYR A 88 -14.98 13.57 0.47
N HIS A 89 -14.92 13.73 1.78
CA HIS A 89 -16.11 14.03 2.57
C HIS A 89 -16.12 15.50 2.93
N PRO A 90 -16.99 16.31 2.30
CA PRO A 90 -17.23 17.67 2.76
C PRO A 90 -17.85 17.64 4.17
N LYS A 91 -17.60 18.66 4.94
CA LYS A 91 -18.27 18.82 6.26
C LYS A 91 -19.80 18.90 6.10
N PRO A 92 -20.57 18.32 7.04
CA PRO A 92 -20.13 17.55 8.20
C PRO A 92 -19.57 16.18 7.78
N TRP A 93 -18.46 15.79 8.41
CA TRP A 93 -17.86 14.48 8.13
C TRP A 93 -18.79 13.36 8.63
N ARG A 94 -18.90 12.32 7.83
CA ARG A 94 -19.63 11.16 8.28
C ARG A 94 -18.92 10.49 9.48
N LYS A 95 -19.67 9.74 10.28
CA LYS A 95 -19.12 8.93 11.37
C LYS A 95 -18.13 7.90 10.79
N ARG A 96 -17.00 7.70 11.49
CA ARG A 96 -16.02 6.65 11.11
C ARG A 96 -16.66 5.27 11.17
N GLY A 97 -16.12 4.35 10.39
CA GLY A 97 -16.54 2.95 10.34
C GLY A 97 -16.86 2.50 8.92
N VAL A 98 -17.12 1.22 8.77
CA VAL A 98 -17.52 0.60 7.50
C VAL A 98 -18.80 1.25 6.99
N PRO A 99 -18.92 1.57 5.71
CA PRO A 99 -20.14 2.09 5.12
C PRO A 99 -21.33 1.17 5.36
N SER A 100 -22.47 1.77 5.73
CA SER A 100 -23.74 1.08 5.94
C SER A 100 -24.89 1.97 5.48
N PRO A 101 -26.11 1.46 5.35
CA PRO A 101 -27.30 2.28 5.05
C PRO A 101 -27.48 3.46 6.00
N ASP A 102 -27.19 3.27 7.29
CA ASP A 102 -27.33 4.29 8.34
C ASP A 102 -26.11 5.26 8.39
N ASN A 103 -25.01 4.88 7.75
CA ASN A 103 -23.79 5.66 7.70
C ASN A 103 -23.14 5.55 6.30
N PRO A 104 -23.82 6.05 5.25
CA PRO A 104 -23.41 5.85 3.88
C PRO A 104 -22.11 6.60 3.56
N ALA A 105 -21.20 5.95 2.84
CA ALA A 105 -20.03 6.57 2.23
C ALA A 105 -20.34 7.02 0.79
N ARG A 106 -19.48 7.91 0.27
CA ARG A 106 -19.57 8.41 -1.10
C ARG A 106 -18.28 8.06 -1.89
N GLY A 107 -18.31 8.28 -3.18
CA GLY A 107 -17.16 8.05 -4.07
C GLY A 107 -17.02 6.58 -4.47
N LEU A 108 -15.80 6.18 -4.79
CA LEU A 108 -15.51 4.83 -5.29
C LEU A 108 -15.42 3.76 -4.18
N TYR A 109 -15.03 4.16 -2.96
CA TYR A 109 -14.82 3.22 -1.87
C TYR A 109 -16.03 2.30 -1.59
N PRO A 110 -17.26 2.82 -1.43
CA PRO A 110 -18.41 1.94 -1.24
C PRO A 110 -18.69 1.05 -2.45
N LYS A 111 -18.36 1.46 -3.66
CA LYS A 111 -18.50 0.65 -4.89
C LYS A 111 -17.52 -0.51 -4.89
N LEU A 112 -16.27 -0.29 -4.49
CA LEU A 112 -15.29 -1.36 -4.38
C LEU A 112 -15.68 -2.38 -3.31
N LEU A 113 -16.13 -1.93 -2.16
CA LEU A 113 -16.63 -2.84 -1.11
C LEU A 113 -17.81 -3.68 -1.59
N ALA A 114 -18.78 -3.06 -2.27
CA ALA A 114 -19.94 -3.77 -2.83
C ALA A 114 -19.54 -4.79 -3.90
N ALA A 115 -18.52 -4.48 -4.70
CA ALA A 115 -17.94 -5.37 -5.72
C ALA A 115 -16.97 -6.41 -5.13
N LYS A 116 -16.72 -6.38 -3.83
CA LYS A 116 -15.77 -7.26 -3.11
C LYS A 116 -14.31 -7.12 -3.59
N HIS A 117 -13.94 -5.95 -4.10
CA HIS A 117 -12.55 -5.62 -4.37
C HIS A 117 -11.82 -5.23 -3.08
N ASP A 118 -10.55 -5.59 -2.99
CA ASP A 118 -9.67 -5.20 -1.90
C ASP A 118 -8.22 -5.05 -2.41
N LEU A 119 -7.34 -4.58 -1.55
CA LEU A 119 -5.95 -4.21 -1.88
C LEU A 119 -5.08 -5.39 -2.33
N HIS A 120 -5.47 -6.63 -2.06
CA HIS A 120 -4.74 -7.81 -2.55
C HIS A 120 -4.61 -7.82 -4.09
N GLU A 121 -5.56 -7.25 -4.81
CA GLU A 121 -5.49 -7.10 -6.27
C GLU A 121 -4.40 -6.08 -6.67
N LEU A 122 -4.24 -5.01 -5.89
CA LEU A 122 -3.17 -4.04 -6.10
C LEU A 122 -1.80 -4.66 -5.81
N HIS A 123 -1.69 -5.44 -4.72
CA HIS A 123 -0.43 -6.09 -4.34
C HIS A 123 0.12 -7.00 -5.44
N ALA A 124 -0.76 -7.64 -6.21
CA ALA A 124 -0.38 -8.54 -7.29
C ALA A 124 0.46 -7.85 -8.38
N LEU A 125 0.31 -6.53 -8.55
CA LEU A 125 1.11 -5.73 -9.48
C LEU A 125 2.59 -5.62 -9.07
N MET A 126 2.94 -6.03 -7.85
CA MET A 126 4.35 -6.14 -7.46
C MET A 126 5.08 -7.31 -8.12
N ALA A 127 4.36 -8.39 -8.46
CA ALA A 127 5.00 -9.57 -9.03
C ALA A 127 5.73 -9.25 -10.36
N PRO A 128 6.97 -9.73 -10.58
CA PRO A 128 7.77 -10.61 -9.71
C PRO A 128 8.69 -9.86 -8.72
N ARG A 129 8.53 -8.56 -8.55
CA ARG A 129 9.38 -7.73 -7.69
C ARG A 129 9.12 -8.03 -6.22
N PRO A 130 10.18 -8.07 -5.37
CA PRO A 130 10.03 -8.39 -3.97
C PRO A 130 9.43 -7.25 -3.16
N PHE A 131 8.61 -7.60 -2.16
CA PHE A 131 8.18 -6.65 -1.15
C PHE A 131 8.05 -7.27 0.25
N LEU A 132 8.20 -6.42 1.25
CA LEU A 132 8.06 -6.74 2.65
C LEU A 132 6.92 -5.91 3.27
N VAL A 133 6.00 -6.56 3.96
CA VAL A 133 5.09 -5.91 4.89
C VAL A 133 5.69 -5.97 6.29
N SER A 134 6.06 -4.81 6.84
CA SER A 134 6.48 -4.68 8.24
C SER A 134 5.28 -4.27 9.08
N GLY A 135 4.39 -5.22 9.39
CA GLY A 135 3.14 -5.01 10.08
C GLY A 135 3.30 -4.56 11.54
N GLY A 136 2.27 -3.94 12.03
CA GLY A 136 2.10 -3.47 13.40
C GLY A 136 0.64 -3.59 13.83
N SER A 137 0.12 -2.59 14.56
CA SER A 137 -1.26 -2.60 15.04
C SER A 137 -2.31 -2.49 13.93
N GLU A 138 -1.96 -1.92 12.77
CA GLU A 138 -2.85 -1.86 11.61
C GLU A 138 -2.80 -3.15 10.79
N ASP A 139 -1.63 -3.74 10.63
CA ASP A 139 -1.41 -4.96 9.88
C ASP A 139 -0.97 -6.10 10.81
N GLY A 140 -1.91 -6.57 11.63
CA GLY A 140 -1.69 -7.73 12.50
C GLY A 140 -1.45 -9.03 11.71
N PRO A 141 -1.00 -10.10 12.40
CA PRO A 141 -0.60 -11.37 11.75
C PRO A 141 -1.67 -11.96 10.82
N HIS A 142 -2.95 -11.82 11.14
CA HIS A 142 -4.06 -12.35 10.35
C HIS A 142 -4.14 -11.75 8.93
N ARG A 143 -3.60 -10.54 8.73
CA ARG A 143 -3.60 -9.87 7.42
C ARG A 143 -2.65 -10.52 6.40
N TRP A 144 -1.88 -11.50 6.81
CA TRP A 144 -1.12 -12.34 5.87
C TRP A 144 -1.97 -12.91 4.74
N GLU A 145 -3.24 -13.16 4.98
CA GLU A 145 -4.17 -13.68 3.98
C GLU A 145 -4.20 -12.84 2.70
N ALA A 146 -4.11 -11.52 2.82
CA ALA A 146 -4.10 -10.61 1.66
C ALA A 146 -2.88 -10.82 0.74
N LEU A 147 -1.81 -11.41 1.24
CA LEU A 147 -0.58 -11.66 0.50
C LEU A 147 -0.63 -12.95 -0.31
N ASN A 148 -1.51 -13.87 0.04
CA ASN A 148 -1.63 -15.17 -0.63
C ASN A 148 -1.94 -15.03 -2.12
N HIS A 149 -2.72 -14.01 -2.50
CA HIS A 149 -3.00 -13.73 -3.91
C HIS A 149 -1.70 -13.43 -4.69
N THR A 150 -0.87 -12.52 -4.18
CA THR A 150 0.41 -12.20 -4.84
C THR A 150 1.39 -13.38 -4.81
N ILE A 151 1.38 -14.19 -3.75
CA ILE A 151 2.17 -15.42 -3.69
C ILE A 151 1.74 -16.38 -4.80
N ALA A 152 0.43 -16.55 -5.02
CA ALA A 152 -0.08 -17.38 -6.11
C ALA A 152 0.34 -16.83 -7.48
N VAL A 153 0.29 -15.52 -7.71
CA VAL A 153 0.78 -14.89 -8.95
C VAL A 153 2.27 -15.15 -9.15
N ASN A 154 3.10 -15.00 -8.11
CA ASN A 154 4.53 -15.32 -8.20
C ASN A 154 4.80 -16.81 -8.50
N ASN A 155 3.98 -17.70 -7.96
CA ASN A 155 4.09 -19.14 -8.28
C ASN A 155 3.77 -19.44 -9.75
N LEU A 156 2.79 -18.74 -10.34
CA LEU A 156 2.50 -18.84 -11.78
C LEU A 156 3.65 -18.32 -12.64
N LEU A 157 4.41 -17.36 -12.14
CA LEU A 157 5.60 -16.82 -12.80
C LEU A 157 6.87 -17.63 -12.48
N GLU A 158 6.75 -18.75 -11.76
CA GLU A 158 7.85 -19.62 -11.33
C GLU A 158 8.92 -18.92 -10.47
N VAL A 159 8.54 -17.81 -9.79
CA VAL A 159 9.43 -17.09 -8.86
C VAL A 159 9.00 -17.30 -7.41
N LYS A 160 9.99 -17.42 -6.52
CA LYS A 160 9.78 -17.70 -5.10
C LYS A 160 10.40 -16.62 -4.22
N ASN A 161 9.99 -16.58 -2.96
CA ASN A 161 10.56 -15.70 -1.92
C ASN A 161 10.51 -14.20 -2.28
N ARG A 162 9.38 -13.77 -2.89
CA ARG A 162 9.16 -12.37 -3.27
C ARG A 162 8.25 -11.61 -2.30
N VAL A 163 7.55 -12.32 -1.45
CA VAL A 163 6.58 -11.75 -0.51
C VAL A 163 6.96 -12.16 0.91
N ALA A 164 7.09 -11.20 1.79
CA ALA A 164 7.36 -11.44 3.20
C ALA A 164 6.52 -10.52 4.09
N MET A 165 6.21 -11.00 5.28
CA MET A 165 5.56 -10.20 6.32
C MET A 165 6.21 -10.45 7.67
N THR A 166 6.42 -9.39 8.42
CA THR A 166 6.81 -9.44 9.84
C THR A 166 5.83 -8.60 10.64
N ASN A 167 5.75 -8.84 11.93
CA ASN A 167 4.83 -8.12 12.81
C ASN A 167 5.53 -7.61 14.07
N ARG A 168 5.05 -6.48 14.55
CA ARG A 168 5.35 -5.89 15.84
C ARG A 168 4.04 -5.51 16.55
N PRO A 169 4.03 -5.38 17.89
CA PRO A 169 2.78 -5.08 18.60
C PRO A 169 2.22 -3.70 18.29
N ASP A 170 3.09 -2.70 18.13
CA ASP A 170 2.72 -1.30 18.01
C ASP A 170 2.71 -0.79 16.56
N HIS A 171 1.99 0.31 16.34
CA HIS A 171 2.03 1.00 15.06
C HIS A 171 3.42 1.53 14.72
N SER A 172 4.07 2.17 15.71
CA SER A 172 5.38 2.79 15.51
C SER A 172 6.47 1.77 15.20
N PRO A 173 7.35 2.04 14.21
CA PRO A 173 8.53 1.23 13.97
C PRO A 173 9.46 1.23 15.18
N ASN A 174 10.20 0.14 15.35
CA ASN A 174 11.25 0.00 16.33
C ASN A 174 12.55 -0.48 15.70
N GLU A 175 13.63 -0.52 16.45
CA GLU A 175 14.94 -0.91 15.94
C GLU A 175 14.93 -2.30 15.28
N LYS A 176 14.23 -3.28 15.87
CA LYS A 176 14.12 -4.63 15.32
C LYS A 176 13.42 -4.62 13.96
N SER A 177 12.29 -3.92 13.84
CA SER A 177 11.55 -3.83 12.58
C SER A 177 12.34 -3.08 11.51
N ASN A 178 13.06 -2.01 11.88
CA ASN A 178 13.90 -1.27 10.95
C ASN A 178 15.07 -2.11 10.45
N ARG A 179 15.70 -2.89 11.33
CA ARG A 179 16.77 -3.82 10.94
C ARG A 179 16.28 -4.87 9.93
N VAL A 180 15.06 -5.39 10.10
CA VAL A 180 14.47 -6.32 9.12
C VAL A 180 14.28 -5.64 7.77
N ILE A 181 13.79 -4.41 7.74
CA ILE A 181 13.64 -3.63 6.48
C ILE A 181 15.02 -3.42 5.82
N CYS A 182 16.03 -3.03 6.59
CA CYS A 182 17.40 -2.87 6.06
C CYS A 182 17.93 -4.18 5.47
N ASN A 183 17.82 -5.28 6.20
CA ASN A 183 18.27 -6.60 5.72
C ASN A 183 17.51 -7.04 4.46
N PHE A 184 16.22 -6.75 4.38
CA PHE A 184 15.42 -7.01 3.19
C PHE A 184 15.99 -6.27 1.97
N PHE A 185 16.21 -4.97 2.07
CA PHE A 185 16.79 -4.20 0.98
C PHE A 185 18.22 -4.63 0.65
N GLU A 186 19.03 -4.94 1.64
CA GLU A 186 20.36 -5.48 1.42
C GLU A 186 20.35 -6.77 0.62
N ASN A 187 19.37 -7.64 0.84
CA ASN A 187 19.25 -8.89 0.11
C ASN A 187 18.81 -8.72 -1.35
N PHE A 188 17.96 -7.71 -1.63
CA PHE A 188 17.36 -7.59 -2.95
C PHE A 188 17.94 -6.43 -3.80
N LEU A 189 18.67 -5.49 -3.18
CA LEU A 189 19.24 -4.32 -3.87
C LEU A 189 20.78 -4.32 -3.92
N LYS A 190 21.43 -5.37 -3.41
CA LYS A 190 22.90 -5.51 -3.54
C LYS A 190 23.35 -5.96 -4.91
#